data_9c49654deff70ddea229e4068bdad3ea
#
_entry.id   9c49654deff70ddea229e4068bdad3ea
#
_cell.length_a   1.000
_cell.length_b   1.000
_cell.length_c   1.000
_cell.angle_alpha   90.00
_cell.angle_beta   90.00
_cell.angle_gamma   90.00
#
_symmetry.space_group_name_H-M   'P 1'
#
loop_
_entity.id
_entity.type
_entity.pdbx_description
1 polymer ?
#
loop_
_entity_poly.entity_id
_entity_poly.type
_entity_poly.pdbx_seq_one_letter_code
_entity_poly.pdbx_strand_id
1 'polypeptide(L)'
;MALSAFLSVSVGLFASVVSATSGTEFEELVDENVRRLKAGKGCARCYLTGAMLRGAILHKANLRQVVMRNADLRWAYLNEVDLREADLTGSDLRGAWLEKNNLSGINLSRADLDGASMSEADLSGANLKSVYLSHAILSGADLRKAYLGDADLSMTDLSSANLTMAYLRKANFSDANLDGAILNYALARGANFSGANLNGAELRHADLSSADLTKANFRNANFSDANLNGAILSYALMRGANFSGANLNGVDLRHADLADVNLTGTDLSGLELSPDHLVAAVLCRTLTRWGEQNSGC
;
A
#
# COMPACT_ATOMS: atom_id res chain seq x y z
N MET A 1 16.70 39.04 14.04
CA MET A 1 17.49 38.32 15.06
C MET A 1 16.58 37.52 16.01
N ALA A 2 15.68 36.69 15.52
CA ALA A 2 14.77 35.90 16.40
C ALA A 2 14.50 34.48 15.87
N LEU A 3 15.22 34.00 14.82
CA LEU A 3 15.03 32.65 14.27
C LEU A 3 16.12 31.66 14.68
N SER A 4 17.18 32.07 15.38
CA SER A 4 18.28 31.17 15.76
C SER A 4 18.14 30.55 17.18
N ALA A 5 17.21 31.03 18.00
CA ALA A 5 17.04 30.55 19.37
C ALA A 5 16.13 29.30 19.49
N PHE A 6 15.23 29.06 18.52
CA PHE A 6 14.33 27.90 18.58
C PHE A 6 14.94 26.59 18.06
N LEU A 7 16.00 26.64 17.24
CA LEU A 7 16.71 25.43 16.78
C LEU A 7 17.70 24.88 17.81
N SER A 8 18.20 25.71 18.74
CA SER A 8 19.19 25.28 19.73
C SER A 8 18.60 24.50 20.91
N VAL A 9 17.32 24.72 21.24
CA VAL A 9 16.66 24.02 22.34
C VAL A 9 16.23 22.60 21.94
N SER A 10 15.83 22.38 20.68
CA SER A 10 15.45 21.05 20.20
C SER A 10 16.69 20.14 19.98
N VAL A 11 17.82 20.70 19.56
CA VAL A 11 19.07 19.94 19.37
C VAL A 11 19.71 19.61 20.73
N GLY A 12 19.58 20.47 21.74
CA GLY A 12 20.11 20.24 23.07
C GLY A 12 19.39 19.10 23.83
N LEU A 13 18.07 18.94 23.67
CA LEU A 13 17.33 17.82 24.26
C LEU A 13 17.63 16.50 23.53
N PHE A 14 17.83 16.52 22.21
CA PHE A 14 18.28 15.35 21.44
C PHE A 14 19.70 14.91 21.84
N ALA A 15 20.61 15.86 22.06
CA ALA A 15 21.98 15.56 22.47
C ALA A 15 22.05 15.02 23.91
N SER A 16 21.20 15.47 24.81
CA SER A 16 21.20 15.02 26.20
C SER A 16 20.63 13.59 26.38
N VAL A 17 19.72 13.15 25.52
CA VAL A 17 19.20 11.78 25.57
C VAL A 17 20.13 10.78 24.85
N VAL A 18 20.96 11.23 23.89
CA VAL A 18 21.92 10.37 23.19
C VAL A 18 23.29 10.31 23.92
N SER A 19 23.61 11.26 24.82
CA SER A 19 24.88 11.30 25.54
C SER A 19 24.80 10.73 26.96
N ALA A 20 23.61 10.38 27.46
CA ALA A 20 23.47 9.69 28.71
C ALA A 20 23.16 8.24 28.43
N THR A 21 23.84 7.33 29.06
CA THR A 21 23.13 6.53 30.02
C THR A 21 23.37 5.04 29.82
N SER A 22 23.66 4.42 30.89
CA SER A 22 23.51 2.99 31.13
C SER A 22 22.12 2.54 30.61
N GLY A 23 22.00 1.33 30.06
CA GLY A 23 20.72 0.79 29.56
C GLY A 23 19.55 0.94 30.55
N THR A 24 19.85 1.00 31.85
CA THR A 24 18.89 1.15 32.94
C THR A 24 18.16 2.49 32.98
N GLU A 25 18.84 3.62 32.73
CA GLU A 25 18.19 4.94 32.73
C GLU A 25 17.25 5.13 31.52
N PHE A 26 17.56 4.50 30.37
CA PHE A 26 16.67 4.48 29.21
C PHE A 26 15.43 3.64 29.50
N GLU A 27 15.57 2.48 30.14
CA GLU A 27 14.44 1.63 30.53
C GLU A 27 13.52 2.35 31.52
N GLU A 28 14.07 3.05 32.53
CA GLU A 28 13.30 3.86 33.49
C GLU A 28 12.49 4.97 32.78
N LEU A 29 13.07 5.65 31.79
CA LEU A 29 12.41 6.67 31.01
C LEU A 29 11.23 6.09 30.19
N VAL A 30 11.42 4.92 29.57
CA VAL A 30 10.36 4.22 28.82
C VAL A 30 9.23 3.84 29.77
N ASP A 31 9.53 3.28 30.94
CA ASP A 31 8.53 2.87 31.92
C ASP A 31 7.73 4.07 32.48
N GLU A 32 8.37 5.21 32.71
CA GLU A 32 7.68 6.44 33.11
C GLU A 32 6.73 6.92 32.01
N ASN A 33 7.18 6.94 30.76
CA ASN A 33 6.38 7.33 29.62
C ASN A 33 5.18 6.37 29.43
N VAL A 34 5.38 5.06 29.62
CA VAL A 34 4.29 4.06 29.57
C VAL A 34 3.26 4.33 30.69
N ARG A 35 3.71 4.58 31.93
CA ARG A 35 2.81 4.92 33.04
C ARG A 35 2.03 6.19 32.75
N ARG A 36 2.68 7.23 32.22
CA ARG A 36 2.06 8.50 31.82
C ARG A 36 1.00 8.28 30.75
N LEU A 37 1.32 7.47 29.72
CA LEU A 37 0.42 7.17 28.64
C LEU A 37 -0.82 6.37 29.10
N LYS A 38 -0.61 5.34 29.92
CA LYS A 38 -1.70 4.54 30.53
C LYS A 38 -2.61 5.35 31.46
N ALA A 39 -2.09 6.44 32.02
CA ALA A 39 -2.87 7.40 32.82
C ALA A 39 -3.67 8.41 31.95
N GLY A 40 -3.76 8.21 30.63
CA GLY A 40 -4.48 9.09 29.70
C GLY A 40 -3.79 10.44 29.43
N LYS A 41 -2.53 10.60 29.83
CA LYS A 41 -1.73 11.79 29.50
C LYS A 41 -1.04 11.56 28.17
N GLY A 42 -1.23 12.46 27.20
CA GLY A 42 -0.55 12.37 25.92
C GLY A 42 0.97 12.28 26.05
N CYS A 43 1.63 11.72 25.03
CA CYS A 43 3.06 11.46 25.04
C CYS A 43 3.70 11.83 23.70
N ALA A 44 3.40 13.05 23.19
CA ALA A 44 4.01 13.54 21.97
C ALA A 44 5.54 13.62 22.12
N ARG A 45 6.28 13.15 21.09
CA ARG A 45 7.74 13.09 21.05
C ARG A 45 8.38 12.23 22.14
N CYS A 46 7.64 11.40 22.86
CA CYS A 46 8.20 10.49 23.86
C CYS A 46 8.99 9.37 23.20
N TYR A 47 9.91 8.80 23.99
CA TYR A 47 10.61 7.56 23.67
C TYR A 47 9.87 6.39 24.33
N LEU A 48 9.39 5.45 23.53
CA LEU A 48 8.63 4.27 23.91
C LEU A 48 9.15 3.03 23.16
N THR A 49 10.44 3.06 22.78
CA THR A 49 11.09 1.93 22.09
C THR A 49 11.03 0.68 22.96
N GLY A 50 10.52 -0.42 22.38
CA GLY A 50 10.33 -1.69 23.11
C GLY A 50 9.20 -1.69 24.14
N ALA A 51 8.39 -0.63 24.22
CA ALA A 51 7.32 -0.51 25.22
C ALA A 51 6.30 -1.65 25.11
N MET A 52 5.88 -2.19 26.25
CA MET A 52 4.88 -3.24 26.37
C MET A 52 3.47 -2.63 26.50
N LEU A 53 2.79 -2.45 25.37
CA LEU A 53 1.49 -1.77 25.26
C LEU A 53 0.40 -2.68 24.68
N ARG A 54 0.58 -4.01 24.80
CA ARG A 54 -0.40 -4.99 24.35
C ARG A 54 -1.78 -4.72 24.96
N GLY A 55 -2.82 -4.63 24.11
CA GLY A 55 -4.20 -4.36 24.53
C GLY A 55 -4.39 -2.99 25.19
N ALA A 56 -3.41 -2.08 25.14
CA ALA A 56 -3.54 -0.76 25.74
C ALA A 56 -4.67 0.05 25.10
N ILE A 57 -5.45 0.75 25.91
CA ILE A 57 -6.50 1.67 25.43
C ILE A 57 -5.89 3.08 25.39
N LEU A 58 -5.56 3.54 24.18
CA LEU A 58 -4.86 4.81 23.95
C LEU A 58 -5.74 5.84 23.22
N HIS A 59 -7.05 5.61 23.20
CA HIS A 59 -8.03 6.45 22.53
C HIS A 59 -7.80 7.95 22.82
N LYS A 60 -7.80 8.78 21.77
CA LYS A 60 -7.55 10.24 21.82
C LYS A 60 -6.17 10.67 22.35
N ALA A 61 -5.23 9.74 22.52
CA ALA A 61 -3.89 10.12 22.93
C ALA A 61 -3.18 10.95 21.85
N ASN A 62 -2.43 11.97 22.26
CA ASN A 62 -1.51 12.66 21.37
C ASN A 62 -0.16 11.92 21.40
N LEU A 63 0.15 11.19 20.32
CA LEU A 63 1.38 10.42 20.11
C LEU A 63 2.16 10.94 18.90
N ARG A 64 1.92 12.18 18.51
CA ARG A 64 2.62 12.80 17.38
C ARG A 64 4.13 12.75 17.56
N GLN A 65 4.86 12.31 16.53
CA GLN A 65 6.32 12.21 16.53
C GLN A 65 6.88 11.32 17.66
N VAL A 66 6.07 10.42 18.22
CA VAL A 66 6.53 9.44 19.20
C VAL A 66 7.50 8.45 18.55
N VAL A 67 8.49 7.98 19.32
CA VAL A 67 9.39 6.90 18.91
C VAL A 67 8.99 5.62 19.64
N MET A 68 8.34 4.68 18.93
CA MET A 68 7.80 3.42 19.46
C MET A 68 8.39 2.21 18.71
N ARG A 69 9.66 2.28 18.32
CA ARG A 69 10.32 1.19 17.59
C ARG A 69 10.27 -0.11 18.39
N ASN A 70 9.99 -1.22 17.71
CA ASN A 70 9.92 -2.56 18.31
C ASN A 70 8.96 -2.66 19.51
N ALA A 71 7.97 -1.77 19.64
CA ALA A 71 6.98 -1.82 20.70
C ALA A 71 5.97 -2.97 20.47
N ASP A 72 5.48 -3.58 21.55
CA ASP A 72 4.36 -4.52 21.51
C ASP A 72 3.03 -3.77 21.66
N LEU A 73 2.34 -3.57 20.55
CA LEU A 73 1.05 -2.90 20.42
C LEU A 73 -0.06 -3.88 20.00
N ARG A 74 0.17 -5.18 20.10
CA ARG A 74 -0.83 -6.19 19.74
C ARG A 74 -2.16 -5.92 20.40
N TRP A 75 -3.24 -5.93 19.60
CA TRP A 75 -4.61 -5.72 20.08
C TRP A 75 -4.81 -4.36 20.78
N ALA A 76 -3.93 -3.38 20.56
CA ALA A 76 -4.09 -2.04 21.13
C ALA A 76 -5.25 -1.28 20.47
N TYR A 77 -5.99 -0.52 21.28
CA TYR A 77 -7.05 0.37 20.84
C TYR A 77 -6.45 1.76 20.56
N LEU A 78 -6.19 2.03 19.29
CA LEU A 78 -5.51 3.24 18.81
C LEU A 78 -6.46 4.17 18.02
N ASN A 79 -7.77 3.95 18.05
CA ASN A 79 -8.70 4.77 17.31
C ASN A 79 -8.69 6.22 17.81
N GLU A 80 -8.78 7.21 16.87
CA GLU A 80 -8.73 8.64 17.14
C GLU A 80 -7.42 9.11 17.80
N VAL A 81 -6.32 8.39 17.63
CA VAL A 81 -4.98 8.76 18.13
C VAL A 81 -4.25 9.61 17.08
N ASP A 82 -3.58 10.67 17.51
CA ASP A 82 -2.69 11.43 16.63
C ASP A 82 -1.30 10.78 16.58
N LEU A 83 -1.03 10.01 15.53
CA LEU A 83 0.23 9.29 15.28
C LEU A 83 1.04 9.91 14.12
N ARG A 84 0.71 11.13 13.71
CA ARG A 84 1.42 11.78 12.59
C ARG A 84 2.92 11.85 12.84
N GLU A 85 3.69 11.49 11.81
CA GLU A 85 5.15 11.51 11.85
C GLU A 85 5.76 10.62 12.97
N ALA A 86 4.99 9.68 13.54
CA ALA A 86 5.48 8.73 14.54
C ALA A 86 6.41 7.69 13.89
N ASP A 87 7.34 7.15 14.68
CA ASP A 87 8.24 6.08 14.27
C ASP A 87 7.90 4.78 15.01
N LEU A 88 7.21 3.89 14.29
CA LEU A 88 6.82 2.55 14.75
C LEU A 88 7.60 1.44 14.01
N THR A 89 8.82 1.75 13.57
CA THR A 89 9.66 0.78 12.86
C THR A 89 9.77 -0.54 13.62
N GLY A 90 9.43 -1.66 12.98
CA GLY A 90 9.54 -3.02 13.52
C GLY A 90 8.61 -3.31 14.70
N SER A 91 7.62 -2.46 15.00
CA SER A 91 6.65 -2.72 16.08
C SER A 91 5.65 -3.81 15.68
N ASP A 92 5.11 -4.48 16.70
CA ASP A 92 4.09 -5.50 16.57
C ASP A 92 2.70 -4.90 16.86
N LEU A 93 1.92 -4.69 15.79
CA LEU A 93 0.56 -4.12 15.83
C LEU A 93 -0.50 -5.16 15.43
N ARG A 94 -0.20 -6.46 15.51
CA ARG A 94 -1.15 -7.49 15.09
C ARG A 94 -2.49 -7.34 15.78
N GLY A 95 -3.55 -7.31 14.97
CA GLY A 95 -4.93 -7.14 15.44
C GLY A 95 -5.21 -5.79 16.13
N ALA A 96 -4.35 -4.77 15.97
CA ALA A 96 -4.61 -3.44 16.53
C ALA A 96 -5.74 -2.72 15.80
N TRP A 97 -6.47 -1.81 16.49
CA TRP A 97 -7.53 -0.97 15.95
C TRP A 97 -7.01 0.44 15.67
N LEU A 98 -6.92 0.83 14.40
CA LEU A 98 -6.38 2.11 13.90
C LEU A 98 -7.33 2.80 12.92
N GLU A 99 -8.62 2.48 12.97
CA GLU A 99 -9.60 3.00 12.03
C GLU A 99 -9.71 4.51 12.07
N LYS A 100 -9.87 5.14 10.88
CA LYS A 100 -10.08 6.59 10.70
C LYS A 100 -8.98 7.47 11.29
N ASN A 101 -7.81 6.89 11.60
CA ASN A 101 -6.68 7.65 12.12
C ASN A 101 -5.97 8.47 11.05
N ASN A 102 -5.41 9.60 11.46
CA ASN A 102 -4.42 10.30 10.66
C ASN A 102 -3.04 9.71 10.95
N LEU A 103 -2.56 8.87 10.03
CA LEU A 103 -1.26 8.21 10.04
C LEU A 103 -0.34 8.79 8.96
N SER A 104 -0.65 10.00 8.45
CA SER A 104 0.12 10.60 7.35
C SER A 104 1.59 10.77 7.73
N GLY A 105 2.48 10.32 6.82
CA GLY A 105 3.92 10.36 7.03
C GLY A 105 4.47 9.46 8.15
N ILE A 106 3.67 8.57 8.73
CA ILE A 106 4.11 7.61 9.76
C ILE A 106 5.20 6.68 9.20
N ASN A 107 6.12 6.26 10.05
CA ASN A 107 7.07 5.21 9.73
C ASN A 107 6.67 3.87 10.37
N LEU A 108 6.15 2.96 9.56
CA LEU A 108 5.76 1.60 9.92
C LEU A 108 6.65 0.56 9.22
N SER A 109 7.82 0.97 8.74
CA SER A 109 8.69 0.03 8.02
C SER A 109 9.02 -1.20 8.88
N ARG A 110 8.88 -2.40 8.29
CA ARG A 110 9.09 -3.70 8.95
C ARG A 110 8.16 -3.96 10.16
N ALA A 111 7.13 -3.17 10.37
CA ALA A 111 6.13 -3.44 11.40
C ALA A 111 5.26 -4.64 11.01
N ASP A 112 4.71 -5.31 12.02
CA ASP A 112 3.75 -6.40 11.83
C ASP A 112 2.33 -5.89 12.15
N LEU A 113 1.50 -5.80 11.13
CA LEU A 113 0.11 -5.33 11.16
C LEU A 113 -0.87 -6.43 10.71
N ASP A 114 -0.46 -7.71 10.79
CA ASP A 114 -1.33 -8.82 10.40
C ASP A 114 -2.68 -8.74 11.13
N GLY A 115 -3.77 -8.75 10.36
CA GLY A 115 -5.13 -8.63 10.88
C GLY A 115 -5.48 -7.30 11.55
N ALA A 116 -4.67 -6.25 11.41
CA ALA A 116 -4.99 -4.92 11.96
C ALA A 116 -6.16 -4.26 11.22
N SER A 117 -6.98 -3.48 11.92
CA SER A 117 -8.07 -2.69 11.33
C SER A 117 -7.66 -1.24 11.12
N MET A 118 -7.60 -0.81 9.85
CA MET A 118 -7.18 0.53 9.42
C MET A 118 -8.15 1.12 8.38
N SER A 119 -9.43 0.71 8.40
CA SER A 119 -10.44 1.24 7.49
C SER A 119 -10.49 2.76 7.55
N GLU A 120 -10.57 3.40 6.37
CA GLU A 120 -10.64 4.86 6.23
C GLU A 120 -9.46 5.63 6.88
N ALA A 121 -8.34 4.96 7.20
CA ALA A 121 -7.16 5.64 7.75
C ALA A 121 -6.43 6.45 6.66
N ASP A 122 -5.87 7.60 7.04
CA ASP A 122 -4.97 8.40 6.20
C ASP A 122 -3.52 7.93 6.40
N LEU A 123 -3.02 7.13 5.48
CA LEU A 123 -1.66 6.63 5.38
C LEU A 123 -0.87 7.35 4.27
N SER A 124 -1.33 8.54 3.85
CA SER A 124 -0.70 9.27 2.76
C SER A 124 0.77 9.59 3.05
N GLY A 125 1.64 9.24 2.11
CA GLY A 125 3.09 9.39 2.26
C GLY A 125 3.74 8.54 3.36
N ALA A 126 3.02 7.60 3.97
CA ALA A 126 3.56 6.72 5.00
C ALA A 126 4.70 5.84 4.48
N ASN A 127 5.69 5.56 5.32
CA ASN A 127 6.72 4.56 5.05
C ASN A 127 6.26 3.20 5.55
N LEU A 128 5.81 2.36 4.63
CA LEU A 128 5.31 1.00 4.83
C LEU A 128 6.25 -0.04 4.19
N LYS A 129 7.53 0.30 3.98
CA LYS A 129 8.47 -0.61 3.33
C LYS A 129 8.65 -1.90 4.11
N SER A 130 8.49 -3.04 3.44
CA SER A 130 8.62 -4.38 4.02
C SER A 130 7.70 -4.60 5.25
N VAL A 131 6.56 -3.92 5.31
CA VAL A 131 5.54 -4.12 6.34
C VAL A 131 4.79 -5.43 6.09
N TYR A 132 4.33 -6.06 7.18
CA TYR A 132 3.43 -7.21 7.10
C TYR A 132 2.00 -6.73 7.38
N LEU A 133 1.14 -6.82 6.35
CA LEU A 133 -0.25 -6.35 6.36
C LEU A 133 -1.23 -7.48 5.97
N SER A 134 -0.77 -8.75 5.99
CA SER A 134 -1.64 -9.84 5.61
C SER A 134 -2.93 -9.84 6.47
N HIS A 135 -4.08 -10.16 5.84
CA HIS A 135 -5.40 -10.13 6.48
C HIS A 135 -5.84 -8.78 7.09
N ALA A 136 -5.07 -7.70 6.94
CA ALA A 136 -5.45 -6.39 7.46
C ALA A 136 -6.66 -5.81 6.70
N ILE A 137 -7.40 -4.91 7.34
CA ILE A 137 -8.56 -4.22 6.77
C ILE A 137 -8.18 -2.77 6.49
N LEU A 138 -8.04 -2.40 5.22
CA LEU A 138 -7.66 -1.09 4.72
C LEU A 138 -8.73 -0.50 3.77
N SER A 139 -9.98 -0.99 3.90
CA SER A 139 -11.08 -0.51 3.04
C SER A 139 -11.25 1.01 3.15
N GLY A 140 -11.28 1.68 1.99
CA GLY A 140 -11.37 3.15 1.91
C GLY A 140 -10.16 3.92 2.44
N ALA A 141 -9.05 3.27 2.79
CA ALA A 141 -7.85 3.95 3.29
C ALA A 141 -7.18 4.82 2.21
N ASP A 142 -6.56 5.92 2.63
CA ASP A 142 -5.76 6.78 1.77
C ASP A 142 -4.27 6.39 1.85
N LEU A 143 -3.77 5.71 0.82
CA LEU A 143 -2.40 5.27 0.66
C LEU A 143 -1.65 6.07 -0.42
N ARG A 144 -2.15 7.27 -0.77
CA ARG A 144 -1.52 8.09 -1.81
C ARG A 144 -0.05 8.36 -1.49
N LYS A 145 0.81 8.07 -2.47
CA LYS A 145 2.27 8.25 -2.36
C LYS A 145 2.92 7.46 -1.21
N ALA A 146 2.24 6.48 -0.63
CA ALA A 146 2.83 5.61 0.39
C ALA A 146 3.95 4.74 -0.20
N TYR A 147 4.94 4.42 0.62
CA TYR A 147 6.07 3.56 0.26
C TYR A 147 5.83 2.13 0.74
N LEU A 148 5.37 1.25 -0.15
CA LEU A 148 5.00 -0.15 0.11
C LEU A 148 5.95 -1.16 -0.57
N GLY A 149 7.14 -0.73 -0.94
CA GLY A 149 8.10 -1.63 -1.58
C GLY A 149 8.40 -2.86 -0.70
N ASP A 150 8.38 -4.05 -1.31
CA ASP A 150 8.60 -5.33 -0.64
C ASP A 150 7.62 -5.62 0.53
N ALA A 151 6.46 -4.94 0.61
CA ALA A 151 5.43 -5.15 1.63
C ALA A 151 4.61 -6.42 1.33
N ASP A 152 4.10 -7.07 2.39
CA ASP A 152 3.15 -8.18 2.27
C ASP A 152 1.72 -7.69 2.58
N LEU A 153 0.90 -7.60 1.53
CA LEU A 153 -0.51 -7.23 1.57
C LEU A 153 -1.39 -8.42 1.11
N SER A 154 -0.90 -9.65 1.23
CA SER A 154 -1.68 -10.83 0.84
C SER A 154 -2.97 -10.92 1.65
N MET A 155 -4.07 -11.30 0.98
CA MET A 155 -5.40 -11.45 1.62
C MET A 155 -5.92 -10.17 2.33
N THR A 156 -5.33 -9.00 2.08
CA THR A 156 -5.74 -7.71 2.65
C THR A 156 -7.02 -7.21 2.00
N ASP A 157 -7.92 -6.58 2.75
CA ASP A 157 -9.04 -5.83 2.19
C ASP A 157 -8.62 -4.37 1.92
N LEU A 158 -8.44 -4.05 0.64
CA LEU A 158 -8.12 -2.73 0.11
C LEU A 158 -9.28 -2.19 -0.75
N SER A 159 -10.50 -2.70 -0.56
CA SER A 159 -11.65 -2.24 -1.35
C SER A 159 -11.82 -0.72 -1.24
N SER A 160 -12.00 -0.07 -2.38
CA SER A 160 -12.12 1.39 -2.49
C SER A 160 -10.94 2.20 -1.93
N ALA A 161 -9.80 1.58 -1.61
CA ALA A 161 -8.61 2.29 -1.13
C ALA A 161 -7.96 3.13 -2.23
N ASN A 162 -7.32 4.23 -1.85
CA ASN A 162 -6.62 5.12 -2.78
C ASN A 162 -5.10 4.94 -2.71
N LEU A 163 -4.52 4.25 -3.69
CA LEU A 163 -3.08 4.01 -3.85
C LEU A 163 -2.48 4.88 -4.98
N THR A 164 -3.09 6.02 -5.32
CA THR A 164 -2.59 6.90 -6.40
C THR A 164 -1.14 7.29 -6.13
N MET A 165 -0.26 7.09 -7.13
CA MET A 165 1.18 7.37 -7.05
C MET A 165 1.91 6.58 -5.93
N ALA A 166 1.34 5.50 -5.39
CA ALA A 166 2.03 4.67 -4.40
C ALA A 166 3.22 3.92 -5.00
N TYR A 167 4.24 3.67 -4.18
CA TYR A 167 5.45 2.92 -4.53
C TYR A 167 5.29 1.46 -4.09
N LEU A 168 4.90 0.57 -5.04
CA LEU A 168 4.46 -0.81 -4.79
C LEU A 168 5.46 -1.84 -5.32
N ARG A 169 6.70 -1.44 -5.62
CA ARG A 169 7.69 -2.35 -6.23
C ARG A 169 7.84 -3.62 -5.42
N LYS A 170 7.60 -4.78 -6.06
CA LYS A 170 7.68 -6.12 -5.47
C LYS A 170 6.75 -6.35 -4.26
N ALA A 171 5.77 -5.51 -4.05
CA ALA A 171 4.74 -5.75 -3.02
C ALA A 171 3.92 -6.99 -3.37
N ASN A 172 3.49 -7.72 -2.35
CA ASN A 172 2.67 -8.92 -2.49
C ASN A 172 1.20 -8.58 -2.19
N PHE A 173 0.35 -8.61 -3.21
CA PHE A 173 -1.10 -8.45 -3.14
C PHE A 173 -1.84 -9.74 -3.49
N SER A 174 -1.18 -10.91 -3.34
CA SER A 174 -1.83 -12.18 -3.70
C SER A 174 -3.13 -12.35 -2.90
N ASP A 175 -4.21 -12.72 -3.62
CA ASP A 175 -5.55 -12.91 -3.06
C ASP A 175 -6.12 -11.70 -2.32
N ALA A 176 -5.56 -10.50 -2.48
CA ALA A 176 -6.07 -9.26 -1.88
C ALA A 176 -7.37 -8.79 -2.57
N ASN A 177 -8.23 -8.12 -1.81
CA ASN A 177 -9.41 -7.46 -2.33
C ASN A 177 -9.12 -5.99 -2.64
N LEU A 178 -9.03 -5.64 -3.93
CA LEU A 178 -8.83 -4.29 -4.45
C LEU A 178 -10.05 -3.81 -5.26
N ASP A 179 -11.27 -4.33 -4.96
CA ASP A 179 -12.50 -3.94 -5.65
C ASP A 179 -12.69 -2.42 -5.59
N GLY A 180 -12.81 -1.78 -6.77
CA GLY A 180 -12.96 -0.33 -6.89
C GLY A 180 -11.77 0.50 -6.36
N ALA A 181 -10.60 -0.10 -6.09
CA ALA A 181 -9.42 0.64 -5.63
C ALA A 181 -8.84 1.55 -6.72
N ILE A 182 -8.16 2.62 -6.31
CA ILE A 182 -7.54 3.61 -7.21
C ILE A 182 -6.01 3.46 -7.14
N LEU A 183 -5.40 2.95 -8.22
CA LEU A 183 -3.96 2.75 -8.38
C LEU A 183 -3.38 3.62 -9.51
N ASN A 184 -4.04 4.73 -9.87
CA ASN A 184 -3.57 5.57 -10.95
C ASN A 184 -2.14 6.06 -10.68
N TYR A 185 -1.25 5.94 -11.70
CA TYR A 185 0.17 6.31 -11.61
C TYR A 185 0.98 5.53 -10.54
N ALA A 186 0.46 4.42 -10.01
CA ALA A 186 1.20 3.59 -9.05
C ALA A 186 2.41 2.93 -9.70
N LEU A 187 3.50 2.77 -8.94
CA LEU A 187 4.74 2.12 -9.39
C LEU A 187 4.80 0.69 -8.84
N ALA A 188 4.16 -0.25 -9.54
CA ALA A 188 3.94 -1.64 -9.12
C ALA A 188 4.83 -2.65 -9.86
N ARG A 189 6.00 -2.22 -10.32
CA ARG A 189 6.91 -3.11 -11.06
C ARG A 189 7.26 -4.37 -10.27
N GLY A 190 7.01 -5.53 -10.88
CA GLY A 190 7.28 -6.83 -10.29
C GLY A 190 6.44 -7.16 -9.05
N ALA A 191 5.34 -6.43 -8.82
CA ALA A 191 4.39 -6.76 -7.76
C ALA A 191 3.61 -8.02 -8.08
N ASN A 192 3.18 -8.73 -7.04
CA ASN A 192 2.38 -9.94 -7.15
C ASN A 192 0.90 -9.62 -6.86
N PHE A 193 0.04 -9.71 -7.88
CA PHE A 193 -1.42 -9.58 -7.78
C PHE A 193 -2.13 -10.90 -8.09
N SER A 194 -1.43 -12.03 -8.01
CA SER A 194 -2.02 -13.32 -8.34
C SER A 194 -3.27 -13.60 -7.50
N GLY A 195 -4.38 -13.98 -8.14
CA GLY A 195 -5.66 -14.21 -7.48
C GLY A 195 -6.36 -12.98 -6.93
N ALA A 196 -5.76 -11.78 -7.00
CA ALA A 196 -6.35 -10.56 -6.45
C ALA A 196 -7.66 -10.16 -7.15
N ASN A 197 -8.57 -9.56 -6.42
CA ASN A 197 -9.79 -8.95 -6.97
C ASN A 197 -9.57 -7.46 -7.23
N LEU A 198 -9.42 -7.08 -8.50
CA LEU A 198 -9.28 -5.70 -8.98
C LEU A 198 -10.52 -5.27 -9.81
N ASN A 199 -11.70 -5.88 -9.57
CA ASN A 199 -12.90 -5.52 -10.30
C ASN A 199 -13.19 -4.02 -10.18
N GLY A 200 -13.42 -3.34 -11.30
CA GLY A 200 -13.68 -1.90 -11.33
C GLY A 200 -12.54 -1.00 -10.87
N ALA A 201 -11.34 -1.55 -10.63
CA ALA A 201 -10.19 -0.75 -10.17
C ALA A 201 -9.67 0.20 -11.25
N GLU A 202 -9.11 1.35 -10.84
CA GLU A 202 -8.50 2.37 -11.69
C GLU A 202 -6.97 2.26 -11.66
N LEU A 203 -6.34 1.87 -12.78
CA LEU A 203 -4.88 1.67 -12.91
C LEU A 203 -4.28 2.49 -14.05
N ARG A 204 -4.89 3.65 -14.37
CA ARG A 204 -4.44 4.51 -15.47
C ARG A 204 -2.99 4.95 -15.25
N HIS A 205 -2.17 4.82 -16.31
CA HIS A 205 -0.74 5.16 -16.29
C HIS A 205 0.09 4.43 -15.21
N ALA A 206 -0.42 3.34 -14.61
CA ALA A 206 0.33 2.56 -13.64
C ALA A 206 1.50 1.81 -14.31
N ASP A 207 2.62 1.66 -13.62
CA ASP A 207 3.71 0.76 -14.04
C ASP A 207 3.57 -0.61 -13.38
N LEU A 208 3.04 -1.57 -14.14
CA LEU A 208 2.86 -2.97 -13.79
C LEU A 208 3.87 -3.87 -14.52
N SER A 209 4.97 -3.29 -15.00
CA SER A 209 5.95 -4.08 -15.75
C SER A 209 6.48 -5.26 -14.92
N SER A 210 6.50 -6.44 -15.55
CA SER A 210 6.88 -7.72 -14.91
C SER A 210 6.03 -8.09 -13.69
N ALA A 211 4.83 -7.55 -13.50
CA ALA A 211 3.91 -7.94 -12.44
C ALA A 211 3.28 -9.30 -12.71
N ASP A 212 2.99 -10.04 -11.65
CA ASP A 212 2.19 -11.27 -11.73
C ASP A 212 0.71 -10.95 -11.44
N LEU A 213 -0.14 -11.09 -12.47
CA LEU A 213 -1.59 -10.91 -12.43
C LEU A 213 -2.31 -12.25 -12.73
N THR A 214 -1.62 -13.37 -12.55
CA THR A 214 -2.17 -14.71 -12.80
C THR A 214 -3.48 -14.91 -12.03
N LYS A 215 -4.54 -15.32 -12.73
CA LYS A 215 -5.88 -15.56 -12.15
C LYS A 215 -6.52 -14.33 -11.48
N ALA A 216 -5.96 -13.14 -11.60
CA ALA A 216 -6.58 -11.94 -11.05
C ALA A 216 -7.93 -11.64 -11.74
N ASN A 217 -8.86 -11.08 -10.99
CA ASN A 217 -10.14 -10.60 -11.50
C ASN A 217 -10.08 -9.08 -11.66
N PHE A 218 -9.98 -8.59 -12.87
CA PHE A 218 -10.05 -7.15 -13.17
C PHE A 218 -11.12 -6.80 -14.22
N ARG A 219 -12.29 -7.47 -14.07
CA ARG A 219 -13.47 -7.08 -14.84
C ARG A 219 -13.76 -5.60 -14.66
N ASN A 220 -14.11 -4.93 -15.75
CA ASN A 220 -14.41 -3.49 -15.77
C ASN A 220 -13.29 -2.57 -15.24
N ALA A 221 -12.09 -3.08 -14.98
CA ALA A 221 -10.97 -2.27 -14.52
C ALA A 221 -10.40 -1.42 -15.66
N ASN A 222 -9.78 -0.30 -15.31
CA ASN A 222 -9.22 0.66 -16.24
C ASN A 222 -7.70 0.67 -16.22
N PHE A 223 -7.07 0.06 -17.23
CA PHE A 223 -5.62 0.02 -17.46
C PHE A 223 -5.17 0.95 -18.59
N SER A 224 -5.97 1.98 -18.93
CA SER A 224 -5.60 2.86 -20.04
C SER A 224 -4.23 3.49 -19.82
N ASP A 225 -3.38 3.45 -20.85
CA ASP A 225 -2.03 3.96 -20.87
C ASP A 225 -1.10 3.31 -19.81
N ALA A 226 -1.48 2.19 -19.19
CA ALA A 226 -0.65 1.48 -18.23
C ALA A 226 0.52 0.74 -18.91
N ASN A 227 1.62 0.58 -18.19
CA ASN A 227 2.75 -0.23 -18.64
C ASN A 227 2.67 -1.64 -18.04
N LEU A 228 2.33 -2.64 -18.86
CA LEU A 228 2.29 -4.06 -18.48
C LEU A 228 3.41 -4.87 -19.15
N ASN A 229 4.47 -4.23 -19.64
CA ASN A 229 5.55 -4.93 -20.33
C ASN A 229 6.05 -6.13 -19.53
N GLY A 230 5.96 -7.34 -20.12
CA GLY A 230 6.39 -8.59 -19.51
C GLY A 230 5.55 -9.05 -18.31
N ALA A 231 4.36 -8.50 -18.11
CA ALA A 231 3.45 -8.95 -17.06
C ALA A 231 2.81 -10.31 -17.39
N ILE A 232 2.40 -11.06 -16.37
CA ILE A 232 1.75 -12.37 -16.51
C ILE A 232 0.27 -12.20 -16.19
N LEU A 233 -0.60 -12.37 -17.21
CA LEU A 233 -2.06 -12.28 -17.09
C LEU A 233 -2.75 -13.62 -17.39
N SER A 234 -2.00 -14.73 -17.28
CA SER A 234 -2.56 -16.04 -17.58
C SER A 234 -3.74 -16.37 -16.66
N TYR A 235 -4.83 -16.90 -17.25
CA TYR A 235 -6.09 -17.21 -16.56
C TYR A 235 -6.80 -16.00 -15.93
N ALA A 236 -6.43 -14.77 -16.25
CA ALA A 236 -7.06 -13.58 -15.70
C ALA A 236 -8.49 -13.36 -16.26
N LEU A 237 -9.37 -12.80 -15.44
CA LEU A 237 -10.74 -12.47 -15.77
C LEU A 237 -10.80 -10.98 -16.14
N MET A 238 -10.81 -10.68 -17.47
CA MET A 238 -10.60 -9.32 -18.01
C MET A 238 -11.86 -8.69 -18.60
N ARG A 239 -12.99 -9.38 -18.58
CA ARG A 239 -14.19 -8.94 -19.29
C ARG A 239 -14.54 -7.48 -19.02
N GLY A 240 -14.72 -6.70 -20.09
CA GLY A 240 -15.06 -5.27 -20.01
C GLY A 240 -13.94 -4.36 -19.55
N ALA A 241 -12.72 -4.88 -19.33
CA ALA A 241 -11.59 -4.06 -18.93
C ALA A 241 -11.10 -3.15 -20.07
N ASN A 242 -10.58 -1.98 -19.70
CA ASN A 242 -10.05 -1.00 -20.65
C ASN A 242 -8.51 -1.00 -20.64
N PHE A 243 -7.89 -1.47 -21.74
CA PHE A 243 -6.45 -1.46 -21.98
C PHE A 243 -6.05 -0.48 -23.10
N SER A 244 -6.90 0.50 -23.43
CA SER A 244 -6.58 1.44 -24.51
C SER A 244 -5.25 2.14 -24.25
N GLY A 245 -4.36 2.13 -25.27
CA GLY A 245 -3.03 2.72 -25.18
C GLY A 245 -2.04 2.01 -24.25
N ALA A 246 -2.43 0.91 -23.62
CA ALA A 246 -1.54 0.18 -22.71
C ALA A 246 -0.37 -0.47 -23.46
N ASN A 247 0.79 -0.53 -22.81
CA ASN A 247 1.96 -1.29 -23.29
C ASN A 247 1.83 -2.76 -22.87
N LEU A 248 1.50 -3.63 -23.83
CA LEU A 248 1.30 -5.07 -23.64
C LEU A 248 2.47 -5.91 -24.18
N ASN A 249 3.65 -5.33 -24.41
CA ASN A 249 4.78 -6.06 -24.97
C ASN A 249 5.22 -7.22 -24.05
N GLY A 250 5.33 -8.42 -24.62
CA GLY A 250 5.78 -9.61 -23.90
C GLY A 250 4.84 -10.09 -22.80
N VAL A 251 3.59 -9.65 -22.79
CA VAL A 251 2.55 -10.08 -21.82
C VAL A 251 2.16 -11.54 -22.09
N ASP A 252 1.98 -12.32 -21.03
CA ASP A 252 1.40 -13.66 -21.11
C ASP A 252 -0.12 -13.59 -20.91
N LEU A 253 -0.89 -13.78 -22.00
CA LEU A 253 -2.36 -13.78 -22.01
C LEU A 253 -2.96 -15.20 -22.13
N ARG A 254 -2.19 -16.25 -21.87
CA ARG A 254 -2.69 -17.61 -22.03
C ARG A 254 -3.90 -17.88 -21.14
N HIS A 255 -5.00 -18.33 -21.75
CA HIS A 255 -6.28 -18.62 -21.10
C HIS A 255 -6.94 -17.41 -20.43
N ALA A 256 -6.53 -16.18 -20.76
CA ALA A 256 -7.21 -14.98 -20.30
C ALA A 256 -8.57 -14.79 -21.01
N ASP A 257 -9.57 -14.29 -20.28
CA ASP A 257 -10.88 -13.94 -20.85
C ASP A 257 -10.83 -12.51 -21.41
N LEU A 258 -10.73 -12.40 -22.75
CA LEU A 258 -10.66 -11.12 -23.49
C LEU A 258 -12.01 -10.61 -23.97
N ALA A 259 -13.13 -11.19 -23.54
CA ALA A 259 -14.45 -10.76 -23.97
C ALA A 259 -14.73 -9.31 -23.54
N ASP A 260 -15.22 -8.50 -24.46
CA ASP A 260 -15.56 -7.09 -24.26
C ASP A 260 -14.37 -6.20 -23.80
N VAL A 261 -13.11 -6.68 -23.92
CA VAL A 261 -11.90 -5.91 -23.56
C VAL A 261 -11.64 -4.84 -24.60
N ASN A 262 -11.39 -3.61 -24.17
CA ASN A 262 -10.96 -2.52 -25.05
C ASN A 262 -9.43 -2.53 -25.22
N LEU A 263 -8.96 -2.85 -26.44
CA LEU A 263 -7.55 -2.91 -26.84
C LEU A 263 -7.18 -1.78 -27.81
N THR A 264 -7.96 -0.71 -27.87
CA THR A 264 -7.74 0.42 -28.78
C THR A 264 -6.31 0.98 -28.63
N GLY A 265 -5.61 1.09 -29.77
CA GLY A 265 -4.27 1.68 -29.82
C GLY A 265 -3.15 0.84 -29.19
N THR A 266 -3.40 -0.45 -28.92
CA THR A 266 -2.37 -1.37 -28.37
C THR A 266 -1.60 -2.08 -29.50
N ASP A 267 -0.36 -2.50 -29.17
CA ASP A 267 0.44 -3.38 -30.01
C ASP A 267 0.47 -4.80 -29.43
N LEU A 268 -0.19 -5.73 -30.14
CA LEU A 268 -0.26 -7.15 -29.84
C LEU A 268 0.57 -7.99 -30.82
N SER A 269 1.36 -7.36 -31.70
CA SER A 269 2.05 -8.04 -32.82
C SER A 269 3.06 -9.08 -32.34
N GLY A 270 3.66 -8.87 -31.17
CA GLY A 270 4.59 -9.79 -30.53
C GLY A 270 3.93 -10.91 -29.72
N LEU A 271 2.58 -10.98 -29.63
CA LEU A 271 1.88 -11.97 -28.81
C LEU A 271 1.39 -13.16 -29.63
N GLU A 272 1.42 -14.35 -29.06
CA GLU A 272 0.92 -15.58 -29.66
C GLU A 272 -0.61 -15.70 -29.48
N LEU A 273 -1.35 -14.77 -30.08
CA LEU A 273 -2.82 -14.79 -30.12
C LEU A 273 -3.33 -15.35 -31.47
N SER A 274 -4.50 -15.96 -31.48
CA SER A 274 -5.26 -16.25 -32.70
C SER A 274 -6.41 -15.25 -32.86
N PRO A 275 -6.96 -15.08 -34.08
CA PRO A 275 -8.13 -14.23 -34.28
C PRO A 275 -9.30 -14.59 -33.36
N ASP A 276 -9.50 -15.87 -33.07
CA ASP A 276 -10.60 -16.35 -32.21
C ASP A 276 -10.51 -15.81 -30.76
N HIS A 277 -9.30 -15.54 -30.27
CA HIS A 277 -9.11 -14.93 -28.94
C HIS A 277 -9.62 -13.47 -28.88
N LEU A 278 -9.74 -12.79 -30.04
CA LEU A 278 -10.06 -11.37 -30.11
C LEU A 278 -11.46 -11.09 -30.69
N VAL A 279 -12.28 -12.12 -30.98
CA VAL A 279 -13.59 -11.98 -31.66
C VAL A 279 -14.52 -11.00 -30.91
N ALA A 280 -14.50 -11.00 -29.59
CA ALA A 280 -15.36 -10.15 -28.74
C ALA A 280 -14.66 -8.92 -28.20
N ALA A 281 -13.37 -8.69 -28.53
CA ALA A 281 -12.63 -7.52 -28.10
C ALA A 281 -12.90 -6.30 -28.95
N VAL A 282 -12.81 -5.10 -28.39
CA VAL A 282 -12.86 -3.83 -29.11
C VAL A 282 -11.48 -3.50 -29.65
N LEU A 283 -11.34 -3.52 -30.98
CA LEU A 283 -10.08 -3.30 -31.70
C LEU A 283 -10.20 -2.04 -32.55
N CYS A 284 -9.50 -0.99 -32.21
CA CYS A 284 -9.40 0.22 -33.00
C CYS A 284 -7.93 0.68 -33.03
N ARG A 285 -7.32 0.76 -34.20
CA ARG A 285 -5.87 1.00 -34.34
C ARG A 285 -5.03 0.01 -33.54
N THR A 286 -5.51 -1.24 -33.42
CA THR A 286 -4.84 -2.31 -32.69
C THR A 286 -3.93 -3.07 -33.64
N LEU A 287 -2.62 -3.08 -33.37
CA LEU A 287 -1.67 -3.80 -34.20
C LEU A 287 -1.59 -5.26 -33.75
N THR A 288 -1.78 -6.18 -34.70
CA THR A 288 -1.66 -7.63 -34.47
C THR A 288 -0.61 -8.23 -35.41
N ARG A 289 -0.20 -9.49 -35.19
CA ARG A 289 0.72 -10.22 -36.07
C ARG A 289 0.22 -10.39 -37.51
N TRP A 290 -1.09 -10.22 -37.75
CA TRP A 290 -1.72 -10.27 -39.09
C TRP A 290 -2.16 -8.90 -39.60
N GLY A 291 -1.71 -7.80 -38.97
CA GLY A 291 -1.97 -6.41 -39.41
C GLY A 291 -2.81 -5.61 -38.44
N GLU A 292 -3.05 -4.35 -38.76
CA GLU A 292 -3.86 -3.44 -37.95
C GLU A 292 -5.34 -3.84 -38.00
N GLN A 293 -6.00 -3.85 -36.85
CA GLN A 293 -7.41 -4.19 -36.68
C GLN A 293 -8.21 -2.96 -36.27
N ASN A 294 -9.41 -2.82 -36.86
CA ASN A 294 -10.28 -1.65 -36.70
C ASN A 294 -11.76 -2.04 -36.48
N SER A 295 -12.05 -3.25 -35.98
CA SER A 295 -13.41 -3.77 -35.79
C SER A 295 -14.22 -3.03 -34.72
N GLY A 296 -13.60 -2.19 -33.92
CA GLY A 296 -14.24 -1.43 -32.83
C GLY A 296 -14.16 0.09 -33.00
N CYS A 297 -13.70 0.59 -34.16
CA CYS A 297 -13.74 2.02 -34.44
C CYS A 297 -15.17 2.44 -34.86
#